data_42f4012dc6f2fff95eead30ec228b211
#
_entry.id   42f4012dc6f2fff95eead30ec228b211
#
_cell.length_a   1.000
_cell.length_b   1.000
_cell.length_c   1.000
_cell.angle_alpha   90.00
_cell.angle_beta   90.00
_cell.angle_gamma   90.00
#
_symmetry.space_group_name_H-M   'P 1'
#
loop_
_entity.id
_entity.type
_entity.pdbx_description
1 polymer ?
#
loop_
_entity_poly.entity_id
_entity_poly.type
_entity_poly.pdbx_seq_one_letter_code
_entity_poly.pdbx_strand_id
1 'polypeptide(L)'
;MKPADVFLSGLGCWLPAAYPATEAVAAGLYDETVFAESGLRSVLVAGAESPPEMAVRAARTALGRSPGGAAAIGTVLHGSTFYQGPEMWSPSAYIMRELGISGAGSTEIRNGCNSMLTGVELAAGLLSYRSADRPDILLTTADNFNSPLFNRWDSGPMGVIAADAASSVVISPDAGFARVDAVVSRVYPEFEGMARGDEPLFPPTGSAGRRIDTVERAQQFNERVREIGGTSVADGIAKACSETALAAVDEAGVDAGELRWVLVPNGDEATTRNCMTDPLGLDVSRTQWEFGRGIGHASSSDQFIALDHLLRTGRLDAGDHVLLFGGAPGWSAVAVILTITELPSWI
;
A
#
# COMPACT_ATOMS: atom_id res chain seq x y z
N MET A 1 10.70 15.05 -2.88
CA MET A 1 12.13 14.62 -2.95
C MET A 1 12.37 13.99 -4.31
N LYS A 2 13.42 14.41 -5.00
CA LYS A 2 13.87 13.83 -6.27
C LYS A 2 15.14 13.01 -5.98
N PRO A 3 15.02 11.69 -5.78
CA PRO A 3 16.19 10.88 -5.46
C PRO A 3 17.06 10.68 -6.69
N ALA A 4 18.37 10.55 -6.46
CA ALA A 4 19.31 10.14 -7.50
C ALA A 4 19.59 8.64 -7.33
N ASP A 5 19.63 7.90 -8.43
CA ASP A 5 20.05 6.49 -8.46
C ASP A 5 19.28 5.59 -7.47
N VAL A 6 17.96 5.58 -7.58
CA VAL A 6 17.08 4.69 -6.82
C VAL A 6 16.21 3.89 -7.78
N PHE A 7 16.41 2.58 -7.79
CA PHE A 7 15.75 1.66 -8.73
C PHE A 7 15.06 0.52 -8.01
N LEU A 8 13.97 0.04 -8.59
CA LEU A 8 13.32 -1.22 -8.23
C LEU A 8 13.99 -2.32 -9.07
N SER A 9 14.73 -3.22 -8.44
CA SER A 9 15.51 -4.27 -9.12
C SER A 9 14.85 -5.65 -9.06
N GLY A 10 13.96 -5.89 -8.11
CA GLY A 10 13.17 -7.11 -7.99
C GLY A 10 11.84 -6.84 -7.33
N LEU A 11 10.78 -7.49 -7.81
CA LEU A 11 9.42 -7.36 -7.29
C LEU A 11 8.82 -8.75 -7.12
N GLY A 12 8.15 -9.00 -6.00
CA GLY A 12 7.45 -10.24 -5.73
C GLY A 12 6.18 -10.00 -4.92
N CYS A 13 5.13 -10.73 -5.26
CA CYS A 13 3.85 -10.70 -4.56
C CYS A 13 3.45 -12.11 -4.14
N TRP A 14 2.74 -12.20 -3.03
CA TRP A 14 2.05 -13.42 -2.62
C TRP A 14 0.56 -13.12 -2.45
N LEU A 15 -0.26 -13.80 -3.22
CA LEU A 15 -1.70 -13.61 -3.27
C LEU A 15 -2.39 -14.92 -2.86
N PRO A 16 -3.20 -14.94 -1.79
CA PRO A 16 -4.01 -16.10 -1.43
C PRO A 16 -5.20 -16.29 -2.38
N ALA A 17 -6.04 -17.26 -2.09
CA ALA A 17 -7.26 -17.50 -2.83
C ALA A 17 -8.24 -16.32 -2.70
N ALA A 18 -8.93 -16.02 -3.79
CA ALA A 18 -9.99 -15.03 -3.80
C ALA A 18 -11.29 -15.65 -3.22
N TYR A 19 -11.95 -14.90 -2.35
CA TYR A 19 -13.29 -15.22 -1.83
C TYR A 19 -14.32 -14.35 -2.56
N PRO A 20 -15.29 -14.94 -3.28
CA PRO A 20 -16.27 -14.19 -4.06
C PRO A 20 -17.15 -13.29 -3.17
N ALA A 21 -17.32 -12.03 -3.56
CA ALA A 21 -18.17 -11.09 -2.82
C ALA A 21 -19.64 -11.53 -2.79
N THR A 22 -20.13 -12.20 -3.83
CA THR A 22 -21.47 -12.79 -3.90
C THR A 22 -21.68 -13.89 -2.83
N GLU A 23 -20.65 -14.68 -2.52
CA GLU A 23 -20.71 -15.67 -1.44
C GLU A 23 -20.73 -15.00 -0.07
N ALA A 24 -20.01 -13.89 0.09
CA ALA A 24 -20.04 -13.10 1.31
C ALA A 24 -21.42 -12.50 1.58
N VAL A 25 -22.09 -11.97 0.54
CA VAL A 25 -23.47 -11.49 0.63
C VAL A 25 -24.43 -12.64 1.00
N ALA A 26 -24.34 -13.77 0.30
CA ALA A 26 -25.17 -14.95 0.59
C ALA A 26 -24.98 -15.50 2.02
N ALA A 27 -23.79 -15.36 2.57
CA ALA A 27 -23.46 -15.72 3.95
C ALA A 27 -23.84 -14.66 4.99
N GLY A 28 -24.39 -13.51 4.58
CA GLY A 28 -24.74 -12.39 5.47
C GLY A 28 -23.52 -11.67 6.07
N LEU A 29 -22.35 -11.81 5.46
CA LEU A 29 -21.11 -11.18 5.90
C LEU A 29 -20.94 -9.79 5.31
N TYR A 30 -21.42 -9.57 4.09
CA TYR A 30 -21.32 -8.32 3.34
C TYR A 30 -22.72 -7.78 3.04
N ASP A 31 -22.94 -6.49 3.29
CA ASP A 31 -24.23 -5.84 3.04
C ASP A 31 -24.53 -5.82 1.54
N GLU A 32 -25.75 -6.23 1.16
CA GLU A 32 -26.18 -6.34 -0.23
C GLU A 32 -26.21 -4.97 -0.95
N THR A 33 -26.60 -3.92 -0.24
CA THR A 33 -26.69 -2.56 -0.79
C THR A 33 -25.28 -2.03 -1.08
N VAL A 34 -24.36 -2.18 -0.12
CA VAL A 34 -22.96 -1.78 -0.27
C VAL A 34 -22.29 -2.59 -1.38
N PHE A 35 -22.56 -3.89 -1.45
CA PHE A 35 -22.05 -4.74 -2.55
C PHE A 35 -22.52 -4.25 -3.93
N ALA A 36 -23.79 -3.92 -4.08
CA ALA A 36 -24.35 -3.45 -5.37
C ALA A 36 -23.69 -2.14 -5.86
N GLU A 37 -23.29 -1.27 -4.94
CA GLU A 37 -22.66 0.02 -5.24
C GLU A 37 -21.14 -0.08 -5.40
N SER A 38 -20.47 -0.97 -4.68
CA SER A 38 -19.00 -1.05 -4.62
C SER A 38 -18.36 -1.53 -5.92
N GLY A 39 -19.07 -2.33 -6.71
CA GLY A 39 -18.53 -3.02 -7.86
C GLY A 39 -17.50 -4.12 -7.53
N LEU A 40 -17.27 -4.45 -6.26
CA LEU A 40 -16.34 -5.49 -5.80
C LEU A 40 -16.74 -6.87 -6.32
N ARG A 41 -15.79 -7.66 -6.80
CA ARG A 41 -16.04 -9.05 -7.26
C ARG A 41 -15.60 -10.10 -6.24
N SER A 42 -14.46 -9.89 -5.63
CA SER A 42 -13.87 -10.80 -4.64
C SER A 42 -12.83 -10.11 -3.78
N VAL A 43 -12.47 -10.74 -2.68
CA VAL A 43 -11.35 -10.32 -1.81
C VAL A 43 -10.39 -11.49 -1.61
N LEU A 44 -9.10 -11.18 -1.54
CA LEU A 44 -8.10 -12.18 -1.20
C LEU A 44 -8.18 -12.50 0.30
N VAL A 45 -8.19 -13.80 0.65
CA VAL A 45 -8.32 -14.28 2.04
C VAL A 45 -7.27 -15.34 2.34
N ALA A 46 -6.34 -15.03 3.22
CA ALA A 46 -5.21 -15.89 3.57
C ALA A 46 -5.54 -16.98 4.61
N GLY A 47 -6.69 -16.86 5.29
CA GLY A 47 -7.04 -17.80 6.34
C GLY A 47 -6.10 -17.69 7.55
N ALA A 48 -5.46 -18.78 7.92
CA ALA A 48 -4.59 -18.86 9.10
C ALA A 48 -3.11 -18.52 8.82
N GLU A 49 -2.76 -18.14 7.59
CA GLU A 49 -1.37 -17.84 7.22
C GLU A 49 -0.91 -16.54 7.89
N SER A 50 0.23 -16.56 8.57
CA SER A 50 0.71 -15.35 9.27
C SER A 50 1.30 -14.33 8.29
N PRO A 51 1.10 -13.01 8.53
CA PRO A 51 1.66 -11.98 7.66
C PRO A 51 3.18 -12.12 7.43
N PRO A 52 4.04 -12.40 8.44
CA PRO A 52 5.47 -12.57 8.20
C PRO A 52 5.82 -13.76 7.30
N GLU A 53 5.06 -14.87 7.35
CA GLU A 53 5.23 -15.99 6.41
C GLU A 53 4.84 -15.60 4.99
N MET A 54 3.76 -14.84 4.83
CA MET A 54 3.35 -14.27 3.55
C MET A 54 4.44 -13.33 2.99
N ALA A 55 5.00 -12.44 3.84
CA ALA A 55 6.09 -11.54 3.48
C ALA A 55 7.35 -12.31 3.02
N VAL A 56 7.71 -13.41 3.71
CA VAL A 56 8.83 -14.27 3.31
C VAL A 56 8.63 -14.86 1.92
N ARG A 57 7.41 -15.29 1.57
CA ARG A 57 7.11 -15.83 0.23
C ARG A 57 7.24 -14.75 -0.85
N ALA A 58 6.69 -13.58 -0.64
CA ALA A 58 6.84 -12.45 -1.55
C ALA A 58 8.30 -12.03 -1.71
N ALA A 59 9.04 -11.95 -0.59
CA ALA A 59 10.44 -11.58 -0.58
C ALA A 59 11.35 -12.59 -1.30
N ARG A 60 11.12 -13.90 -1.16
CA ARG A 60 11.85 -14.93 -1.94
C ARG A 60 11.69 -14.71 -3.44
N THR A 61 10.50 -14.35 -3.89
CA THR A 61 10.25 -14.02 -5.30
C THR A 61 11.01 -12.76 -5.71
N ALA A 62 10.93 -11.67 -4.92
CA ALA A 62 11.62 -10.42 -5.21
C ALA A 62 13.14 -10.59 -5.26
N LEU A 63 13.72 -11.31 -4.29
CA LEU A 63 15.15 -11.60 -4.23
C LEU A 63 15.61 -12.48 -5.39
N GLY A 64 14.81 -13.47 -5.80
CA GLY A 64 15.11 -14.31 -6.96
C GLY A 64 15.08 -13.55 -8.30
N ARG A 65 14.44 -12.39 -8.34
CA ARG A 65 14.34 -11.51 -9.50
C ARG A 65 15.34 -10.35 -9.47
N SER A 66 16.01 -10.11 -8.35
CA SER A 66 17.04 -9.10 -8.20
C SER A 66 18.43 -9.70 -8.47
N PRO A 67 19.30 -9.01 -9.22
CA PRO A 67 20.63 -9.53 -9.58
C PRO A 67 21.50 -9.89 -8.37
N GLY A 68 21.44 -9.10 -7.29
CA GLY A 68 22.24 -9.31 -6.08
C GLY A 68 21.66 -10.34 -5.09
N GLY A 69 20.38 -10.66 -5.22
CA GLY A 69 19.69 -11.56 -4.33
C GLY A 69 19.84 -11.21 -2.84
N ALA A 70 19.72 -12.20 -1.97
CA ALA A 70 19.82 -11.99 -0.51
C ALA A 70 21.20 -11.50 -0.05
N ALA A 71 22.27 -11.80 -0.81
CA ALA A 71 23.63 -11.45 -0.44
C ALA A 71 23.90 -9.92 -0.54
N ALA A 72 23.19 -9.21 -1.42
CA ALA A 72 23.33 -7.77 -1.59
C ALA A 72 22.51 -6.97 -0.55
N ILE A 73 21.65 -7.59 0.25
CA ILE A 73 20.79 -6.88 1.18
C ILE A 73 21.56 -6.39 2.41
N GLY A 74 21.68 -5.07 2.55
CA GLY A 74 22.26 -4.39 3.71
C GLY A 74 21.22 -3.89 4.71
N THR A 75 19.96 -3.74 4.30
CA THR A 75 18.86 -3.29 5.17
C THR A 75 17.56 -3.98 4.78
N VAL A 76 16.76 -4.34 5.79
CA VAL A 76 15.38 -4.84 5.61
C VAL A 76 14.42 -3.86 6.25
N LEU A 77 13.46 -3.37 5.47
CA LEU A 77 12.35 -2.54 5.93
C LEU A 77 11.07 -3.36 5.83
N HIS A 78 10.36 -3.53 6.94
CA HIS A 78 9.09 -4.27 6.96
C HIS A 78 7.93 -3.35 7.35
N GLY A 79 6.98 -3.17 6.43
CA GLY A 79 5.78 -2.39 6.63
C GLY A 79 4.59 -3.24 7.07
N SER A 80 3.73 -2.69 7.92
CA SER A 80 2.48 -3.35 8.31
C SER A 80 1.40 -2.35 8.68
N THR A 81 0.14 -2.78 8.54
CA THR A 81 -1.04 -2.04 8.97
C THR A 81 -1.68 -2.72 10.17
N PHE A 82 -1.74 -4.04 10.15
CA PHE A 82 -2.44 -4.84 11.13
C PHE A 82 -1.48 -5.72 11.95
N TYR A 83 -2.01 -6.66 12.75
CA TYR A 83 -1.23 -7.53 13.63
C TYR A 83 -0.28 -8.42 12.84
N GLN A 84 0.97 -8.51 13.32
CA GLN A 84 2.00 -9.33 12.67
C GLN A 84 2.32 -10.63 13.42
N GLY A 85 1.94 -10.72 14.69
CA GLY A 85 2.25 -11.85 15.57
C GLY A 85 2.21 -11.46 17.04
N PRO A 86 2.93 -12.16 17.91
CA PRO A 86 2.98 -11.85 19.35
C PRO A 86 3.47 -10.41 19.62
N GLU A 87 2.93 -9.78 20.65
CA GLU A 87 3.41 -8.48 21.10
C GLU A 87 4.87 -8.58 21.57
N MET A 88 5.62 -7.45 21.44
CA MET A 88 7.04 -7.35 21.80
C MET A 88 7.96 -8.27 20.99
N TRP A 89 7.52 -8.78 19.85
CA TRP A 89 8.27 -9.60 18.92
C TRP A 89 8.62 -8.82 17.64
N SER A 90 9.71 -9.20 16.96
CA SER A 90 10.15 -8.56 15.72
C SER A 90 9.85 -9.43 14.49
N PRO A 91 8.81 -9.10 13.71
CA PRO A 91 8.55 -9.75 12.43
C PRO A 91 9.67 -9.55 11.41
N SER A 92 10.35 -8.41 11.41
CA SER A 92 11.48 -8.16 10.51
C SER A 92 12.65 -9.12 10.78
N ALA A 93 12.96 -9.42 12.05
CA ALA A 93 13.99 -10.39 12.42
C ALA A 93 13.60 -11.82 11.99
N TYR A 94 12.33 -12.19 12.13
CA TYR A 94 11.82 -13.47 11.62
C TYR A 94 12.01 -13.58 10.10
N ILE A 95 11.59 -12.56 9.35
CA ILE A 95 11.71 -12.50 7.90
C ILE A 95 13.18 -12.65 7.47
N MET A 96 14.10 -11.92 8.11
CA MET A 96 15.53 -12.02 7.83
C MET A 96 16.07 -13.44 8.06
N ARG A 97 15.70 -14.06 9.17
CA ARG A 97 16.12 -15.44 9.49
C ARG A 97 15.63 -16.42 8.40
N GLU A 98 14.37 -16.34 8.01
CA GLU A 98 13.77 -17.23 7.01
C GLU A 98 14.35 -17.02 5.60
N LEU A 99 14.88 -15.83 5.31
CA LEU A 99 15.54 -15.50 4.05
C LEU A 99 17.05 -15.74 4.08
N GLY A 100 17.62 -16.11 5.21
CA GLY A 100 19.07 -16.28 5.38
C GLY A 100 19.84 -14.96 5.33
N ILE A 101 19.20 -13.82 5.58
CA ILE A 101 19.83 -12.50 5.62
C ILE A 101 20.40 -12.27 7.01
N SER A 102 21.73 -12.15 7.11
CA SER A 102 22.42 -11.88 8.37
C SER A 102 23.36 -10.69 8.25
N GLY A 103 23.60 -9.99 9.36
CA GLY A 103 24.49 -8.82 9.39
C GLY A 103 23.94 -7.58 8.69
N ALA A 104 22.66 -7.58 8.29
CA ALA A 104 21.94 -6.42 7.78
C ALA A 104 21.18 -5.71 8.91
N GLY A 105 20.93 -4.41 8.74
CA GLY A 105 20.02 -3.66 9.61
C GLY A 105 18.55 -4.00 9.31
N SER A 106 17.65 -3.78 10.29
CA SER A 106 16.22 -3.86 10.03
C SER A 106 15.43 -2.79 10.77
N THR A 107 14.30 -2.39 10.19
CA THR A 107 13.35 -1.44 10.79
C THR A 107 11.93 -1.82 10.39
N GLU A 108 11.00 -1.66 11.32
CA GLU A 108 9.58 -1.82 11.09
C GLU A 108 8.93 -0.47 10.84
N ILE A 109 8.08 -0.38 9.81
CA ILE A 109 7.38 0.83 9.39
C ILE A 109 5.90 0.65 9.70
N ARG A 110 5.33 1.57 10.47
CA ARG A 110 3.89 1.59 10.75
C ARG A 110 3.27 2.90 10.28
N ASN A 111 2.91 2.94 9.01
CA ASN A 111 2.20 4.07 8.38
C ASN A 111 0.93 3.59 7.65
N GLY A 112 0.23 2.59 8.22
CA GLY A 112 -0.98 2.03 7.62
C GLY A 112 -0.75 1.58 6.17
N CYS A 113 -1.73 1.84 5.31
CA CYS A 113 -1.69 1.46 3.90
C CYS A 113 -0.56 2.16 3.09
N ASN A 114 0.14 3.13 3.69
CA ASN A 114 1.27 3.81 3.08
C ASN A 114 2.63 3.20 3.44
N SER A 115 2.69 2.14 4.24
CA SER A 115 3.96 1.62 4.76
C SER A 115 4.96 1.25 3.67
N MET A 116 4.51 0.70 2.53
CA MET A 116 5.41 0.41 1.40
C MET A 116 5.91 1.69 0.70
N LEU A 117 5.03 2.65 0.42
CA LEU A 117 5.44 3.90 -0.25
C LEU A 117 6.34 4.75 0.66
N THR A 118 6.03 4.82 1.96
CA THR A 118 6.93 5.40 2.97
C THR A 118 8.27 4.66 3.01
N GLY A 119 8.24 3.33 2.86
CA GLY A 119 9.46 2.52 2.77
C GLY A 119 10.33 2.88 1.57
N VAL A 120 9.73 3.20 0.41
CA VAL A 120 10.48 3.71 -0.76
C VAL A 120 11.15 5.04 -0.44
N GLU A 121 10.45 5.97 0.23
CA GLU A 121 11.02 7.25 0.68
C GLU A 121 12.21 7.05 1.63
N LEU A 122 12.03 6.20 2.65
CA LEU A 122 13.09 5.88 3.61
C LEU A 122 14.28 5.17 2.94
N ALA A 123 14.03 4.24 2.04
CA ALA A 123 15.06 3.56 1.28
C ALA A 123 15.88 4.54 0.44
N ALA A 124 15.23 5.47 -0.25
CA ALA A 124 15.93 6.52 -1.02
C ALA A 124 16.86 7.35 -0.13
N GLY A 125 16.43 7.70 1.09
CA GLY A 125 17.29 8.37 2.07
C GLY A 125 18.44 7.50 2.57
N LEU A 126 18.17 6.23 2.90
CA LEU A 126 19.16 5.30 3.43
C LEU A 126 20.24 4.93 2.41
N LEU A 127 19.93 4.87 1.12
CA LEU A 127 20.89 4.58 0.06
C LEU A 127 22.03 5.62 0.00
N SER A 128 21.81 6.84 0.50
CA SER A 128 22.85 7.87 0.60
C SER A 128 23.97 7.51 1.61
N TYR A 129 23.71 6.57 2.52
CA TYR A 129 24.62 6.14 3.59
C TYR A 129 24.93 4.63 3.54
N ARG A 130 24.73 4.01 2.38
CA ARG A 130 24.85 2.56 2.20
C ARG A 130 26.28 2.03 2.39
N SER A 131 26.37 0.74 2.71
CA SER A 131 27.60 -0.03 2.60
C SER A 131 27.88 -0.39 1.14
N ALA A 132 29.11 -0.23 0.69
CA ALA A 132 29.52 -0.62 -0.67
C ALA A 132 29.37 -2.14 -0.92
N ASP A 133 29.52 -2.98 0.12
CA ASP A 133 29.44 -4.44 -0.01
C ASP A 133 28.00 -4.97 -0.09
N ARG A 134 27.02 -4.21 0.47
CA ARG A 134 25.60 -4.60 0.52
C ARG A 134 24.73 -3.37 0.28
N PRO A 135 24.63 -2.96 -0.98
CA PRO A 135 23.98 -1.69 -1.30
C PRO A 135 22.46 -1.75 -1.29
N ASP A 136 21.86 -2.94 -1.43
CA ASP A 136 20.44 -3.09 -1.67
C ASP A 136 19.61 -3.08 -0.39
N ILE A 137 18.38 -2.62 -0.50
CA ILE A 137 17.37 -2.60 0.56
C ILE A 137 16.21 -3.52 0.16
N LEU A 138 15.89 -4.48 1.02
CA LEU A 138 14.68 -5.28 0.89
C LEU A 138 13.54 -4.58 1.64
N LEU A 139 12.54 -4.15 0.91
CA LEU A 139 11.30 -3.62 1.46
C LEU A 139 10.20 -4.69 1.33
N THR A 140 9.51 -4.98 2.44
CA THR A 140 8.45 -6.00 2.51
C THR A 140 7.23 -5.47 3.20
N THR A 141 6.05 -5.98 2.83
CA THR A 141 4.81 -5.78 3.60
C THR A 141 3.93 -7.00 3.51
N ALA A 142 3.14 -7.22 4.55
CA ALA A 142 2.06 -8.21 4.55
C ALA A 142 1.03 -7.87 5.61
N ASP A 143 -0.23 -8.07 5.30
CA ASP A 143 -1.32 -7.97 6.27
C ASP A 143 -2.29 -9.13 6.10
N ASN A 144 -2.80 -9.64 7.23
CA ASN A 144 -3.90 -10.59 7.31
C ASN A 144 -4.94 -10.02 8.28
N PHE A 145 -6.11 -9.73 7.76
CA PHE A 145 -7.21 -9.11 8.50
C PHE A 145 -8.17 -10.14 9.14
N ASN A 146 -7.80 -11.40 9.17
CA ASN A 146 -8.58 -12.46 9.82
C ASN A 146 -8.43 -12.37 11.34
N SER A 147 -9.23 -11.54 11.97
CA SER A 147 -9.24 -11.29 13.41
C SER A 147 -10.67 -11.28 13.96
N PRO A 148 -10.93 -11.86 15.13
CA PRO A 148 -12.25 -11.78 15.77
C PRO A 148 -12.63 -10.35 16.19
N LEU A 149 -11.66 -9.43 16.22
CA LEU A 149 -11.86 -8.03 16.60
C LEU A 149 -12.10 -7.10 15.41
N PHE A 150 -12.01 -7.60 14.17
CA PHE A 150 -12.15 -6.80 12.97
C PHE A 150 -13.02 -7.54 11.94
N ASN A 151 -14.02 -6.86 11.40
CA ASN A 151 -14.81 -7.38 10.29
C ASN A 151 -14.29 -6.78 8.97
N ARG A 152 -13.68 -7.60 8.13
CA ARG A 152 -13.13 -7.16 6.83
C ARG A 152 -14.19 -6.66 5.87
N TRP A 153 -15.44 -7.09 6.03
CA TRP A 153 -16.56 -6.76 5.16
C TRP A 153 -17.27 -5.45 5.55
N ASP A 154 -16.91 -4.86 6.69
CA ASP A 154 -17.37 -3.53 7.04
C ASP A 154 -16.63 -2.54 6.13
N SER A 155 -17.37 -1.98 5.16
CA SER A 155 -16.83 -0.97 4.26
C SER A 155 -16.40 0.24 5.07
N GLY A 156 -15.10 0.41 5.23
CA GLY A 156 -14.54 1.59 5.86
C GLY A 156 -14.81 2.86 5.04
N PRO A 157 -14.41 4.01 5.53
CA PRO A 157 -14.43 5.23 4.73
C PRO A 157 -13.68 4.97 3.42
N MET A 158 -14.22 5.42 2.29
CA MET A 158 -13.71 5.20 0.93
C MET A 158 -14.09 3.85 0.28
N GLY A 159 -15.05 3.11 0.81
CA GLY A 159 -15.56 1.88 0.21
C GLY A 159 -14.55 0.74 0.11
N VAL A 160 -13.54 0.73 0.98
CA VAL A 160 -12.49 -0.29 0.97
C VAL A 160 -12.89 -1.52 1.77
N ILE A 161 -12.76 -2.70 1.18
CA ILE A 161 -12.93 -3.99 1.85
C ILE A 161 -11.55 -4.63 2.00
N ALA A 162 -11.18 -4.95 3.25
CA ALA A 162 -9.83 -5.41 3.58
C ALA A 162 -9.53 -6.80 3.00
N ALA A 163 -8.42 -6.91 2.29
CA ALA A 163 -7.89 -8.12 1.69
C ALA A 163 -6.53 -8.49 2.29
N ASP A 164 -6.20 -9.77 2.27
CA ASP A 164 -4.93 -10.30 2.74
C ASP A 164 -3.98 -10.49 1.56
N ALA A 165 -2.76 -9.98 1.66
CA ALA A 165 -1.71 -10.22 0.69
C ALA A 165 -0.34 -9.82 1.23
N ALA A 166 0.71 -10.11 0.47
CA ALA A 166 2.05 -9.61 0.70
C ALA A 166 2.68 -9.13 -0.59
N SER A 167 3.53 -8.10 -0.47
CA SER A 167 4.41 -7.66 -1.54
C SER A 167 5.80 -7.36 -1.00
N SER A 168 6.80 -7.49 -1.87
CA SER A 168 8.19 -7.17 -1.55
C SER A 168 8.88 -6.60 -2.77
N VAL A 169 9.75 -5.64 -2.54
CA VAL A 169 10.58 -5.04 -3.58
C VAL A 169 12.01 -4.92 -3.12
N VAL A 170 12.96 -5.19 -4.01
CA VAL A 170 14.37 -4.87 -3.78
C VAL A 170 14.65 -3.52 -4.40
N ILE A 171 15.15 -2.60 -3.59
CA ILE A 171 15.53 -1.25 -4.00
C ILE A 171 17.06 -1.21 -4.09
N SER A 172 17.58 -0.86 -5.25
CA SER A 172 19.00 -0.84 -5.57
C SER A 172 19.44 0.55 -6.03
N PRO A 173 20.68 0.96 -5.71
CA PRO A 173 21.24 2.20 -6.23
C PRO A 173 21.83 2.10 -7.63
N ASP A 174 22.05 0.88 -8.13
CA ASP A 174 22.85 0.67 -9.34
C ASP A 174 21.99 0.55 -10.60
N ALA A 175 20.95 -0.30 -10.57
CA ALA A 175 20.05 -0.53 -11.71
C ALA A 175 18.77 -1.26 -11.27
N GLY A 176 17.74 -1.23 -12.12
CA GLY A 176 16.50 -1.96 -11.94
C GLY A 176 15.54 -1.71 -13.09
N PHE A 177 14.42 -2.42 -13.09
CA PHE A 177 13.39 -2.31 -14.12
C PHE A 177 12.56 -1.01 -14.05
N ALA A 178 12.60 -0.31 -12.91
CA ALA A 178 11.94 0.98 -12.73
C ALA A 178 12.81 1.90 -11.87
N ARG A 179 12.91 3.17 -12.27
CA ARG A 179 13.59 4.23 -11.54
C ARG A 179 12.57 5.03 -10.73
N VAL A 180 12.90 5.41 -9.51
CA VAL A 180 12.13 6.35 -8.69
C VAL A 180 12.51 7.77 -9.07
N ASP A 181 11.59 8.51 -9.71
CA ASP A 181 11.83 9.86 -10.17
C ASP A 181 11.48 10.92 -9.12
N ALA A 182 10.42 10.68 -8.36
CA ALA A 182 10.00 11.55 -7.27
C ALA A 182 9.25 10.79 -6.18
N VAL A 183 9.38 11.28 -4.94
CA VAL A 183 8.56 10.88 -3.80
C VAL A 183 8.06 12.14 -3.09
N VAL A 184 6.76 12.24 -2.86
CA VAL A 184 6.14 13.29 -2.04
C VAL A 184 5.29 12.64 -0.98
N SER A 185 5.57 12.96 0.28
CA SER A 185 4.79 12.51 1.44
C SER A 185 4.27 13.72 2.23
N ARG A 186 3.02 13.64 2.67
CA ARG A 186 2.36 14.66 3.48
C ARG A 186 1.48 14.03 4.54
N VAL A 187 1.39 14.68 5.70
CA VAL A 187 0.46 14.31 6.77
C VAL A 187 -0.49 15.48 6.98
N TYR A 188 -1.76 15.16 7.14
CA TYR A 188 -2.86 16.10 7.39
C TYR A 188 -3.44 15.78 8.77
N PRO A 189 -2.81 16.29 9.85
CA PRO A 189 -3.13 15.89 11.23
C PRO A 189 -4.55 16.26 11.67
N GLU A 190 -5.19 17.19 10.98
CA GLU A 190 -6.60 17.55 11.19
C GLU A 190 -7.57 16.39 10.95
N PHE A 191 -7.17 15.37 10.19
CA PHE A 191 -7.97 14.16 9.93
C PHE A 191 -7.58 12.96 10.83
N GLU A 192 -6.68 13.13 11.81
CA GLU A 192 -6.24 12.04 12.70
C GLU A 192 -7.43 11.32 13.36
N GLY A 193 -8.39 12.09 13.84
CA GLY A 193 -9.55 11.56 14.53
C GLY A 193 -10.45 10.65 13.70
N MET A 194 -10.37 10.65 12.37
CA MET A 194 -11.19 9.82 11.51
C MET A 194 -10.98 8.32 11.77
N ALA A 195 -9.74 7.92 12.03
CA ALA A 195 -9.40 6.51 12.30
C ALA A 195 -9.54 6.12 13.76
N ARG A 196 -9.63 7.09 14.66
CA ARG A 196 -9.74 6.87 16.10
C ARG A 196 -11.17 7.05 16.64
N GLY A 197 -11.93 7.97 16.07
CA GLY A 197 -13.24 8.38 16.62
C GLY A 197 -13.10 8.95 18.03
N ASP A 198 -13.95 8.51 18.93
CA ASP A 198 -13.97 8.87 20.36
C ASP A 198 -13.21 7.87 21.23
N GLU A 199 -12.51 6.90 20.64
CA GLU A 199 -11.78 5.92 21.43
C GLU A 199 -10.65 6.57 22.24
N PRO A 200 -10.47 6.12 23.50
CA PRO A 200 -9.37 6.59 24.33
C PRO A 200 -8.03 6.09 23.76
N LEU A 201 -6.97 6.88 23.95
CA LEU A 201 -5.62 6.51 23.52
C LEU A 201 -5.08 5.29 24.29
N PHE A 202 -5.59 5.03 25.48
CA PHE A 202 -5.19 3.91 26.33
C PHE A 202 -6.35 3.38 27.17
N PRO A 203 -6.50 2.05 27.39
CA PRO A 203 -5.70 0.98 26.77
C PRO A 203 -6.02 0.82 25.28
N PRO A 204 -5.08 0.27 24.47
CA PRO A 204 -5.34 -0.01 23.05
C PRO A 204 -6.58 -0.89 22.85
N THR A 205 -7.35 -0.61 21.79
CA THR A 205 -8.63 -1.27 21.51
C THR A 205 -8.51 -2.79 21.50
N GLY A 206 -7.53 -3.32 20.76
CA GLY A 206 -7.32 -4.78 20.65
C GLY A 206 -6.90 -5.44 21.97
N SER A 207 -5.97 -4.83 22.72
CA SER A 207 -5.55 -5.37 24.02
C SER A 207 -6.64 -5.29 25.10
N ALA A 208 -7.61 -4.39 24.92
CA ALA A 208 -8.83 -4.32 25.75
C ALA A 208 -9.93 -5.28 25.29
N GLY A 209 -9.69 -6.09 24.25
CA GLY A 209 -10.69 -7.01 23.69
C GLY A 209 -11.87 -6.32 23.00
N ARG A 210 -11.74 -5.03 22.63
CA ARG A 210 -12.81 -4.30 21.96
C ARG A 210 -12.70 -4.50 20.45
N ARG A 211 -13.87 -4.51 19.79
CA ARG A 211 -13.96 -4.55 18.33
C ARG A 211 -13.38 -3.25 17.73
N ILE A 212 -12.71 -3.41 16.62
CA ILE A 212 -12.21 -2.30 15.81
C ILE A 212 -13.32 -1.97 14.80
N ASP A 213 -14.08 -0.90 15.06
CA ASP A 213 -15.15 -0.42 14.19
C ASP A 213 -14.74 0.87 13.48
N THR A 214 -14.24 0.71 12.26
CA THR A 214 -13.75 1.83 11.46
C THR A 214 -14.86 2.72 10.92
N VAL A 215 -16.07 2.16 10.74
CA VAL A 215 -17.26 2.89 10.28
C VAL A 215 -17.76 3.81 11.37
N GLU A 216 -17.96 3.29 12.59
CA GLU A 216 -18.39 4.08 13.73
C GLU A 216 -17.41 5.23 14.03
N ARG A 217 -16.11 4.94 14.03
CA ARG A 217 -15.07 5.96 14.26
C ARG A 217 -15.14 7.10 13.25
N ALA A 218 -15.30 6.77 11.97
CA ALA A 218 -15.41 7.77 10.92
C ALA A 218 -16.70 8.59 11.05
N GLN A 219 -17.82 7.97 11.44
CA GLN A 219 -19.09 8.66 11.68
C GLN A 219 -18.97 9.67 12.83
N GLN A 220 -18.44 9.26 13.99
CA GLN A 220 -18.19 10.13 15.14
C GLN A 220 -17.30 11.33 14.76
N PHE A 221 -16.26 11.11 13.99
CA PHE A 221 -15.40 12.19 13.51
C PHE A 221 -16.12 13.15 12.58
N ASN A 222 -16.87 12.64 11.60
CA ASN A 222 -17.66 13.45 10.66
C ASN A 222 -18.73 14.30 11.39
N GLU A 223 -19.35 13.77 12.43
CA GLU A 223 -20.30 14.51 13.25
C GLU A 223 -19.65 15.69 13.95
N ARG A 224 -18.50 15.47 14.60
CA ARG A 224 -17.75 16.55 15.25
C ARG A 224 -17.31 17.65 14.27
N VAL A 225 -16.83 17.24 13.07
CA VAL A 225 -16.46 18.25 12.05
C VAL A 225 -17.66 19.08 11.62
N ARG A 226 -18.84 18.47 11.48
CA ARG A 226 -20.07 19.20 11.15
C ARG A 226 -20.51 20.15 12.27
N GLU A 227 -20.44 19.75 13.53
CA GLU A 227 -20.80 20.56 14.70
C GLU A 227 -19.98 21.85 14.81
N ILE A 228 -18.70 21.80 14.47
CA ILE A 228 -17.83 22.99 14.47
C ILE A 228 -17.86 23.79 13.18
N GLY A 229 -18.72 23.40 12.21
CA GLY A 229 -18.83 24.10 10.92
C GLY A 229 -17.61 23.90 10.02
N GLY A 230 -16.90 22.79 10.17
CA GLY A 230 -15.73 22.44 9.36
C GLY A 230 -16.07 22.07 7.92
N THR A 231 -15.06 22.08 7.06
CA THR A 231 -15.16 21.60 5.68
C THR A 231 -15.50 20.11 5.67
N SER A 232 -16.24 19.64 4.65
CA SER A 232 -16.49 18.22 4.43
C SER A 232 -15.19 17.40 4.49
N VAL A 233 -15.18 16.36 5.32
CA VAL A 233 -14.01 15.49 5.47
C VAL A 233 -13.66 14.83 4.14
N ALA A 234 -14.66 14.40 3.37
CA ALA A 234 -14.46 13.80 2.05
C ALA A 234 -13.77 14.77 1.08
N ASP A 235 -14.23 16.03 1.03
CA ASP A 235 -13.62 17.06 0.17
C ASP A 235 -12.20 17.39 0.61
N GLY A 236 -11.98 17.46 1.92
CA GLY A 236 -10.64 17.68 2.49
C GLY A 236 -9.66 16.56 2.13
N ILE A 237 -10.10 15.31 2.20
CA ILE A 237 -9.31 14.14 1.81
C ILE A 237 -9.05 14.13 0.29
N ALA A 238 -10.07 14.36 -0.53
CA ALA A 238 -9.92 14.42 -1.98
C ALA A 238 -8.89 15.49 -2.39
N LYS A 239 -8.96 16.67 -1.76
CA LYS A 239 -7.97 17.73 -1.94
C LYS A 239 -6.57 17.30 -1.50
N ALA A 240 -6.42 16.69 -0.32
CA ALA A 240 -5.14 16.21 0.18
C ALA A 240 -4.49 15.17 -0.76
N CYS A 241 -5.30 14.26 -1.30
CA CYS A 241 -4.87 13.25 -2.27
C CYS A 241 -4.36 13.92 -3.56
N SER A 242 -5.19 14.76 -4.18
CA SER A 242 -4.87 15.40 -5.45
C SER A 242 -3.66 16.33 -5.34
N GLU A 243 -3.56 17.15 -4.29
CA GLU A 243 -2.41 18.04 -4.07
C GLU A 243 -1.10 17.28 -3.88
N THR A 244 -1.15 16.11 -3.23
CA THR A 244 0.04 15.28 -3.04
C THR A 244 0.47 14.61 -4.35
N ALA A 245 -0.49 14.10 -5.13
CA ALA A 245 -0.23 13.49 -6.43
C ALA A 245 0.32 14.52 -7.44
N LEU A 246 -0.32 15.69 -7.55
CA LEU A 246 0.15 16.77 -8.44
C LEU A 246 1.54 17.26 -8.05
N ALA A 247 1.83 17.38 -6.76
CA ALA A 247 3.17 17.75 -6.31
C ALA A 247 4.24 16.71 -6.68
N ALA A 248 3.91 15.42 -6.71
CA ALA A 248 4.85 14.38 -7.14
C ALA A 248 5.08 14.42 -8.67
N VAL A 249 4.04 14.68 -9.44
CA VAL A 249 4.12 14.87 -10.91
C VAL A 249 5.01 16.07 -11.24
N ASP A 250 4.80 17.21 -10.56
CA ASP A 250 5.62 18.41 -10.70
C ASP A 250 7.09 18.18 -10.32
N GLU A 251 7.33 17.54 -9.15
CA GLU A 251 8.67 17.19 -8.67
C GLU A 251 9.41 16.27 -9.65
N ALA A 252 8.72 15.32 -10.28
CA ALA A 252 9.30 14.44 -11.30
C ALA A 252 9.64 15.20 -12.60
N GLY A 253 8.90 16.27 -12.88
CA GLY A 253 9.02 17.05 -14.13
C GLY A 253 8.34 16.35 -15.30
N VAL A 254 7.23 15.65 -15.07
CA VAL A 254 6.40 15.00 -16.08
C VAL A 254 5.03 15.66 -16.15
N ASP A 255 4.35 15.60 -17.28
CA ASP A 255 2.97 16.05 -17.37
C ASP A 255 2.00 14.93 -16.88
N ALA A 256 0.91 15.29 -16.21
CA ALA A 256 -0.07 14.32 -15.74
C ALA A 256 -0.62 13.45 -16.89
N GLY A 257 -0.76 14.01 -18.09
CA GLY A 257 -1.20 13.29 -19.29
C GLY A 257 -0.23 12.22 -19.79
N GLU A 258 1.06 12.32 -19.42
CA GLU A 258 2.11 11.34 -19.74
C GLU A 258 2.09 10.12 -18.80
N LEU A 259 1.40 10.20 -17.66
CA LEU A 259 1.24 9.06 -16.78
C LEU A 259 0.53 7.91 -17.52
N ARG A 260 1.23 6.83 -17.75
CA ARG A 260 0.64 5.63 -18.38
C ARG A 260 -0.35 4.95 -17.45
N TRP A 261 0.00 4.88 -16.15
CA TRP A 261 -0.83 4.28 -15.11
C TRP A 261 -0.77 5.10 -13.82
N VAL A 262 -1.90 5.08 -13.10
CA VAL A 262 -2.06 5.63 -11.75
C VAL A 262 -2.53 4.50 -10.83
N LEU A 263 -1.64 4.01 -9.98
CA LEU A 263 -1.89 2.89 -9.07
C LEU A 263 -2.26 3.44 -7.70
N VAL A 264 -3.49 3.15 -7.27
CA VAL A 264 -4.12 3.69 -6.07
C VAL A 264 -4.56 2.56 -5.13
N PRO A 265 -4.96 2.84 -3.88
CA PRO A 265 -5.63 1.85 -3.04
C PRO A 265 -6.88 1.27 -3.74
N ASN A 266 -7.08 -0.03 -3.65
CA ASN A 266 -8.25 -0.69 -4.22
C ASN A 266 -9.50 -0.33 -3.40
N GLY A 267 -10.40 0.44 -3.99
CA GLY A 267 -11.65 0.90 -3.40
C GLY A 267 -12.74 0.99 -4.46
N ASP A 268 -13.76 1.81 -4.20
CA ASP A 268 -14.81 2.07 -5.19
C ASP A 268 -14.34 3.03 -6.31
N GLU A 269 -15.04 2.97 -7.45
CA GLU A 269 -14.71 3.79 -8.62
C GLU A 269 -14.90 5.28 -8.36
N ALA A 270 -15.95 5.66 -7.64
CA ALA A 270 -16.27 7.06 -7.40
C ALA A 270 -15.18 7.74 -6.56
N THR A 271 -14.71 7.08 -5.52
CA THR A 271 -13.57 7.54 -4.70
C THR A 271 -12.30 7.67 -5.55
N THR A 272 -12.02 6.66 -6.39
CA THR A 272 -10.86 6.69 -7.30
C THR A 272 -10.92 7.89 -8.25
N ARG A 273 -12.10 8.18 -8.82
CA ARG A 273 -12.32 9.35 -9.69
C ARG A 273 -12.12 10.65 -8.92
N ASN A 274 -12.85 10.85 -7.85
CA ASN A 274 -12.87 12.10 -7.10
C ASN A 274 -11.53 12.46 -6.47
N CYS A 275 -10.81 11.45 -5.95
CA CYS A 275 -9.53 11.69 -5.26
C CYS A 275 -8.36 11.76 -6.23
N MET A 276 -8.44 11.15 -7.41
CA MET A 276 -7.25 10.98 -8.23
C MET A 276 -7.45 11.29 -9.70
N THR A 277 -8.32 10.57 -10.44
CA THR A 277 -8.31 10.70 -11.90
C THR A 277 -8.89 12.01 -12.39
N ASP A 278 -9.99 12.50 -11.82
CA ASP A 278 -10.59 13.77 -12.23
C ASP A 278 -9.66 14.97 -11.94
N PRO A 279 -9.02 15.08 -10.75
CA PRO A 279 -8.04 16.13 -10.50
C PRO A 279 -6.80 16.09 -11.41
N LEU A 280 -6.40 14.92 -11.87
CA LEU A 280 -5.29 14.74 -12.81
C LEU A 280 -5.69 14.91 -14.28
N GLY A 281 -7.00 15.05 -14.57
CA GLY A 281 -7.53 15.12 -15.93
C GLY A 281 -7.42 13.79 -16.70
N LEU A 282 -7.46 12.67 -15.98
CA LEU A 282 -7.29 11.32 -16.53
C LEU A 282 -8.60 10.51 -16.48
N ASP A 283 -8.70 9.50 -17.33
CA ASP A 283 -9.79 8.52 -17.28
C ASP A 283 -9.45 7.40 -16.30
N VAL A 284 -10.47 6.84 -15.63
CA VAL A 284 -10.31 5.74 -14.66
C VAL A 284 -9.69 4.48 -15.26
N SER A 285 -9.77 4.29 -16.57
CA SER A 285 -9.08 3.19 -17.27
C SER A 285 -7.55 3.26 -17.21
N ARG A 286 -7.00 4.42 -16.80
CA ARG A 286 -5.59 4.60 -16.48
C ARG A 286 -5.23 4.10 -15.07
N THR A 287 -6.19 3.53 -14.33
CA THR A 287 -5.95 2.94 -13.00
C THR A 287 -6.07 1.42 -13.05
N GLN A 288 -5.62 0.76 -11.99
CA GLN A 288 -5.84 -0.69 -11.82
C GLN A 288 -7.26 -1.05 -11.33
N TRP A 289 -8.22 -0.13 -11.29
CA TRP A 289 -9.52 -0.33 -10.66
C TRP A 289 -10.21 -1.63 -11.13
N GLU A 290 -10.23 -1.91 -12.43
CA GLU A 290 -10.86 -3.13 -12.98
C GLU A 290 -10.18 -4.42 -12.49
N PHE A 291 -8.87 -4.42 -12.26
CA PHE A 291 -8.13 -5.53 -11.64
C PHE A 291 -8.38 -5.58 -10.13
N GLY A 292 -8.34 -4.43 -9.46
CA GLY A 292 -8.49 -4.28 -8.02
C GLY A 292 -9.83 -4.80 -7.47
N ARG A 293 -10.91 -4.75 -8.28
CA ARG A 293 -12.23 -5.31 -7.95
C ARG A 293 -12.21 -6.81 -7.63
N GLY A 294 -11.22 -7.53 -8.13
CA GLY A 294 -11.00 -8.95 -7.85
C GLY A 294 -10.04 -9.23 -6.70
N ILE A 295 -9.43 -8.19 -6.16
CA ILE A 295 -8.38 -8.28 -5.13
C ILE A 295 -8.90 -7.82 -3.77
N GLY A 296 -9.67 -6.72 -3.70
CA GLY A 296 -9.94 -5.97 -2.48
C GLY A 296 -8.75 -5.11 -2.07
N HIS A 297 -8.85 -4.43 -0.92
CA HIS A 297 -7.79 -3.54 -0.42
C HIS A 297 -6.76 -4.32 0.41
N ALA A 298 -5.66 -4.70 -0.25
CA ALA A 298 -4.54 -5.42 0.37
C ALA A 298 -3.56 -4.47 1.08
N SER A 299 -4.09 -3.45 1.75
CA SER A 299 -3.32 -2.50 2.54
C SER A 299 -2.20 -1.83 1.73
N SER A 300 -0.97 -1.83 2.23
CA SER A 300 0.19 -1.24 1.56
C SER A 300 0.74 -2.05 0.38
N SER A 301 0.12 -3.19 0.03
CA SER A 301 0.53 -4.03 -1.11
C SER A 301 -0.15 -3.66 -2.44
N ASP A 302 -1.26 -2.93 -2.43
CA ASP A 302 -2.11 -2.69 -3.61
C ASP A 302 -1.33 -2.23 -4.84
N GLN A 303 -0.51 -1.18 -4.69
CA GLN A 303 0.21 -0.57 -5.79
C GLN A 303 1.26 -1.52 -6.38
N PHE A 304 1.93 -2.30 -5.54
CA PHE A 304 2.97 -3.24 -5.98
C PHE A 304 2.38 -4.51 -6.59
N ILE A 305 1.22 -4.97 -6.11
CA ILE A 305 0.43 -6.06 -6.74
C ILE A 305 -0.03 -5.61 -8.13
N ALA A 306 -0.54 -4.38 -8.24
CA ALA A 306 -0.96 -3.82 -9.52
C ALA A 306 0.23 -3.65 -10.48
N LEU A 307 1.39 -3.18 -10.01
CA LEU A 307 2.61 -3.05 -10.82
C LEU A 307 3.08 -4.42 -11.35
N ASP A 308 3.14 -5.47 -10.49
CA ASP A 308 3.48 -6.84 -10.93
C ASP A 308 2.47 -7.35 -11.98
N HIS A 309 1.18 -7.09 -11.78
CA HIS A 309 0.14 -7.44 -12.74
C HIS A 309 0.33 -6.76 -14.10
N LEU A 310 0.56 -5.46 -14.12
CA LEU A 310 0.75 -4.70 -15.36
C LEU A 310 2.00 -5.14 -16.13
N LEU A 311 3.12 -5.38 -15.43
CA LEU A 311 4.33 -5.93 -16.03
C LEU A 311 4.05 -7.29 -16.65
N ARG A 312 3.47 -8.24 -15.92
CA ARG A 312 3.19 -9.61 -16.37
C ARG A 312 2.18 -9.70 -17.51
N THR A 313 1.30 -8.71 -17.62
CA THR A 313 0.27 -8.68 -18.69
C THR A 313 0.69 -7.86 -19.89
N GLY A 314 1.94 -7.37 -19.94
CA GLY A 314 2.48 -6.62 -21.07
C GLY A 314 1.78 -5.25 -21.25
N ARG A 315 1.37 -4.63 -20.17
CA ARG A 315 0.67 -3.33 -20.18
C ARG A 315 1.57 -2.14 -19.86
N LEU A 316 2.86 -2.40 -19.69
CA LEU A 316 3.90 -1.41 -19.47
C LEU A 316 5.02 -1.63 -20.48
N ASP A 317 5.59 -0.51 -20.94
CA ASP A 317 6.72 -0.46 -21.83
C ASP A 317 7.86 0.38 -21.21
N ALA A 318 9.09 0.21 -21.67
CA ALA A 318 10.21 1.05 -21.27
C ALA A 318 9.92 2.51 -21.66
N GLY A 319 10.14 3.43 -20.74
CA GLY A 319 9.81 4.85 -20.85
C GLY A 319 8.46 5.24 -20.25
N ASP A 320 7.58 4.28 -19.91
CA ASP A 320 6.31 4.58 -19.27
C ASP A 320 6.48 5.20 -17.89
N HIS A 321 5.71 6.24 -17.60
CA HIS A 321 5.59 6.83 -16.27
C HIS A 321 4.41 6.25 -15.49
N VAL A 322 4.64 5.88 -14.24
CA VAL A 322 3.64 5.30 -13.35
C VAL A 322 3.59 6.08 -12.04
N LEU A 323 2.42 6.57 -11.68
CA LEU A 323 2.17 7.13 -10.35
C LEU A 323 1.69 6.01 -9.41
N LEU A 324 2.39 5.79 -8.30
CA LEU A 324 1.92 5.01 -7.18
C LEU A 324 1.44 5.98 -6.10
N PHE A 325 0.18 5.88 -5.71
CA PHE A 325 -0.40 6.75 -4.69
C PHE A 325 -1.00 5.92 -3.54
N GLY A 326 -0.80 6.37 -2.32
CA GLY A 326 -1.40 5.79 -1.13
C GLY A 326 -1.98 6.85 -0.20
N GLY A 327 -3.11 6.51 0.43
CA GLY A 327 -3.70 7.23 1.54
C GLY A 327 -3.83 6.31 2.74
N ALA A 328 -3.52 6.78 3.94
CA ALA A 328 -3.56 5.96 5.14
C ALA A 328 -4.20 6.71 6.32
N PRO A 329 -4.80 5.97 7.29
CA PRO A 329 -5.37 6.55 8.48
C PRO A 329 -4.40 7.48 9.21
N GLY A 330 -4.94 8.58 9.70
CA GLY A 330 -4.13 9.57 10.39
C GLY A 330 -4.03 10.95 9.78
N TRP A 331 -4.37 11.24 8.69
CA TRP A 331 -4.39 11.00 7.25
C TRP A 331 -3.02 11.32 6.64
N SER A 332 -2.30 10.35 6.19
CA SER A 332 -1.09 10.54 5.40
C SER A 332 -1.35 10.23 3.92
N ALA A 333 -0.74 11.00 3.03
CA ALA A 333 -0.75 10.78 1.60
C ALA A 333 0.69 10.66 1.10
N VAL A 334 0.99 9.62 0.31
CA VAL A 334 2.31 9.39 -0.27
C VAL A 334 2.14 9.12 -1.76
N ALA A 335 2.91 9.82 -2.57
CA ALA A 335 2.94 9.68 -4.02
C ALA A 335 4.36 9.39 -4.50
N VAL A 336 4.53 8.38 -5.33
CA VAL A 336 5.82 7.98 -5.94
C VAL A 336 5.65 7.96 -7.44
N ILE A 337 6.52 8.65 -8.17
CA ILE A 337 6.60 8.56 -9.63
C ILE A 337 7.72 7.61 -9.99
N LEU A 338 7.38 6.63 -10.83
CA LEU A 338 8.33 5.69 -11.42
C LEU A 338 8.42 5.91 -12.93
N THR A 339 9.62 5.76 -13.48
CA THR A 339 9.82 5.50 -14.92
C THR A 339 10.25 4.05 -15.11
N ILE A 340 9.55 3.29 -15.96
CA ILE A 340 9.98 1.96 -16.37
C ILE A 340 11.22 2.10 -17.23
N THR A 341 12.35 1.59 -16.78
CA THR A 341 13.64 1.71 -17.47
C THR A 341 13.85 0.60 -18.51
N GLU A 342 13.36 -0.60 -18.17
CA GLU A 342 13.43 -1.78 -19.03
C GLU A 342 12.35 -2.78 -18.63
N LEU A 343 11.96 -3.65 -19.52
CA LEU A 343 11.09 -4.76 -19.16
C LEU A 343 11.93 -5.86 -18.50
N PRO A 344 11.57 -6.31 -17.29
CA PRO A 344 12.38 -7.28 -16.58
C PRO A 344 12.31 -8.68 -17.23
N SER A 345 13.42 -9.40 -17.21
CA SER A 345 13.57 -10.72 -17.86
C SER A 345 12.72 -11.84 -17.27
N TRP A 346 12.05 -11.58 -16.16
CA TRP A 346 11.19 -12.55 -15.45
C TRP A 346 9.70 -12.47 -15.81
N ILE A 347 9.30 -11.59 -16.73
CA ILE A 347 7.93 -11.48 -17.27
C ILE A 347 7.75 -12.35 -18.53
#